data_8423860c396fcdd9767abbd031979d8f
#
_entry.id   8423860c396fcdd9767abbd031979d8f
#
_cell.length_a   1.000
_cell.length_b   1.000
_cell.length_c   1.000
_cell.angle_alpha   90.00
_cell.angle_beta   90.00
_cell.angle_gamma   90.00
#
_symmetry.space_group_name_H-M   'P 1'
#
loop_
_entity.id
_entity.type
_entity.pdbx_description
1 polymer ?
#
loop_
_entity_poly.entity_id
_entity_poly.type
_entity_poly.pdbx_seq_one_letter_code
_entity_poly.pdbx_strand_id
1 'polypeptide(L)'
;IDAEMQRYAEKAMQQHMKSLQHAFYTHLGKQEPWDKEKNLLDNAIRESEVYKNLKRQGLGEKAILAAMNEKKPMTIYSAYQGETEMQMSSIDSIKHYLKILQPGMIAVEPQSGKIKVWIGGLDFKYFQYDQVMAPRQVGSVFKPVVYSAAIEHGARVDAYYNNEQKSYPEYDNWTPRNSNNQYGGYYTLKGALS
;
A
#
# COMPACT_ATOMS: atom_id res chain seq x y z
N ILE A 1 -12.48 -12.56 16.38
CA ILE A 1 -11.06 -12.28 16.67
C ILE A 1 -10.63 -13.13 17.85
N ASP A 2 -9.44 -13.70 17.77
CA ASP A 2 -8.78 -14.39 18.85
C ASP A 2 -7.76 -13.41 19.49
N ALA A 3 -7.96 -13.06 20.76
CA ALA A 3 -7.20 -12.00 21.41
C ALA A 3 -5.71 -12.34 21.58
N GLU A 4 -5.40 -13.62 21.77
CA GLU A 4 -4.00 -14.05 21.91
C GLU A 4 -3.27 -14.04 20.57
N MET A 5 -3.89 -14.58 19.53
CA MET A 5 -3.37 -14.53 18.16
C MET A 5 -3.23 -13.10 17.67
N GLN A 6 -4.20 -12.23 17.95
CA GLN A 6 -4.15 -10.81 17.61
C GLN A 6 -2.90 -10.14 18.20
N ARG A 7 -2.65 -10.34 19.49
CA ARG A 7 -1.49 -9.77 20.18
C ARG A 7 -0.15 -10.27 19.61
N TYR A 8 -0.05 -11.57 19.29
CA TYR A 8 1.15 -12.11 18.64
C TYR A 8 1.35 -11.53 17.23
N ALA A 9 0.28 -11.42 16.45
CA ALA A 9 0.32 -10.86 15.12
C ALA A 9 0.72 -9.37 15.12
N GLU A 10 0.18 -8.57 16.03
CA GLU A 10 0.56 -7.16 16.21
C GLU A 10 2.04 -7.01 16.54
N LYS A 11 2.54 -7.82 17.48
CA LYS A 11 3.96 -7.82 17.84
C LYS A 11 4.86 -8.22 16.68
N ALA A 12 4.51 -9.28 15.97
CA ALA A 12 5.26 -9.75 14.79
C ALA A 12 5.25 -8.70 13.67
N MET A 13 4.10 -8.12 13.39
CA MET A 13 3.95 -7.05 12.42
C MET A 13 4.81 -5.83 12.78
N GLN A 14 4.75 -5.33 14.01
CA GLN A 14 5.56 -4.21 14.46
C GLN A 14 7.06 -4.46 14.29
N GLN A 15 7.53 -5.67 14.62
CA GLN A 15 8.93 -6.06 14.42
C GLN A 15 9.32 -6.09 12.94
N HIS A 16 8.48 -6.70 12.10
CA HIS A 16 8.72 -6.77 10.67
C HIS A 16 8.71 -5.39 10.02
N MET A 17 7.75 -4.54 10.38
CA MET A 17 7.61 -3.20 9.81
C MET A 17 8.80 -2.29 10.13
N LYS A 18 9.47 -2.45 11.26
CA LYS A 18 10.73 -1.74 11.55
C LYS A 18 11.80 -2.06 10.51
N SER A 19 12.02 -3.33 10.22
CA SER A 19 13.00 -3.78 9.23
C SER A 19 12.61 -3.34 7.80
N LEU A 20 11.33 -3.47 7.46
CA LEU A 20 10.82 -3.09 6.14
C LEU A 20 10.91 -1.57 5.92
N GLN A 21 10.57 -0.77 6.93
CA GLN A 21 10.69 0.69 6.87
C GLN A 21 12.15 1.12 6.67
N HIS A 22 13.09 0.43 7.34
CA HIS A 22 14.51 0.68 7.14
C HIS A 22 14.97 0.37 5.72
N ALA A 23 14.58 -0.79 5.20
CA ALA A 23 14.88 -1.19 3.82
C ALA A 23 14.26 -0.20 2.81
N PHE A 24 13.04 0.27 3.05
CA PHE A 24 12.38 1.28 2.23
C PHE A 24 13.15 2.60 2.20
N TYR A 25 13.58 3.13 3.35
CA TYR A 25 14.38 4.36 3.39
C TYR A 25 15.74 4.19 2.72
N THR A 26 16.37 3.02 2.88
CA THR A 26 17.63 2.71 2.20
C THR A 26 17.45 2.68 0.68
N HIS A 27 16.37 2.07 0.20
CA HIS A 27 16.03 2.00 -1.23
C HIS A 27 15.67 3.38 -1.80
N LEU A 28 14.93 4.18 -1.04
CA LEU A 28 14.52 5.53 -1.43
C LEU A 28 15.75 6.46 -1.56
N GLY A 29 16.74 6.30 -0.68
CA GLY A 29 17.99 7.08 -0.69
C GLY A 29 17.70 8.59 -0.53
N LYS A 30 18.06 9.37 -1.56
CA LYS A 30 17.81 10.82 -1.62
C LYS A 30 16.52 11.21 -2.37
N GLN A 31 15.84 10.23 -2.97
CA GLN A 31 14.59 10.47 -3.69
C GLN A 31 13.44 10.62 -2.70
N GLU A 32 12.47 11.43 -3.05
CA GLU A 32 11.26 11.57 -2.27
C GLU A 32 10.05 11.01 -3.08
N PRO A 33 9.04 10.41 -2.44
CA PRO A 33 7.89 9.84 -3.15
C PRO A 33 7.20 10.85 -4.08
N TRP A 34 7.14 12.12 -3.68
CA TRP A 34 6.54 13.21 -4.46
C TRP A 34 7.40 13.73 -5.61
N ASP A 35 8.65 13.31 -5.75
CA ASP A 35 9.48 13.65 -6.93
C ASP A 35 8.93 13.05 -8.22
N LYS A 36 8.31 11.86 -8.11
CA LYS A 36 7.68 11.16 -9.23
C LYS A 36 6.22 11.56 -9.44
N GLU A 37 5.50 11.79 -8.34
CA GLU A 37 4.09 12.20 -8.35
C GLU A 37 3.94 13.63 -7.85
N LYS A 38 4.12 14.60 -8.75
CA LYS A 38 4.18 16.04 -8.45
C LYS A 38 3.02 16.56 -7.60
N ASN A 39 1.84 15.97 -7.72
CA ASN A 39 0.65 16.41 -6.97
C ASN A 39 0.49 15.73 -5.60
N LEU A 40 1.29 14.71 -5.28
CA LEU A 40 1.12 13.92 -4.07
C LEU A 40 1.24 14.78 -2.80
N LEU A 41 2.31 15.54 -2.70
CA LEU A 41 2.56 16.39 -1.53
C LEU A 41 1.58 17.57 -1.46
N ASP A 42 1.32 18.22 -2.59
CA ASP A 42 0.38 19.36 -2.64
C ASP A 42 -1.03 18.94 -2.25
N ASN A 43 -1.49 17.79 -2.74
CA ASN A 43 -2.78 17.24 -2.36
C ASN A 43 -2.82 16.91 -0.86
N ALA A 44 -1.79 16.26 -0.33
CA ALA A 44 -1.72 15.93 1.09
C ALA A 44 -1.72 17.19 1.98
N ILE A 45 -1.03 18.26 1.58
CA ILE A 45 -1.04 19.54 2.28
C ILE A 45 -2.46 20.14 2.28
N ARG A 46 -3.11 20.22 1.10
CA ARG A 46 -4.44 20.82 0.94
C ARG A 46 -5.54 20.03 1.64
N GLU A 47 -5.40 18.71 1.71
CA GLU A 47 -6.33 17.83 2.40
C GLU A 47 -6.13 17.80 3.92
N SER A 48 -5.02 18.31 4.44
CA SER A 48 -4.75 18.33 5.87
C SER A 48 -5.72 19.24 6.63
N GLU A 49 -6.10 18.83 7.84
CA GLU A 49 -6.99 19.63 8.69
C GLU A 49 -6.39 20.99 9.05
N VAL A 50 -5.06 21.07 9.18
CA VAL A 50 -4.37 22.35 9.45
C VAL A 50 -4.61 23.32 8.30
N TYR A 51 -4.42 22.89 7.06
CA TYR A 51 -4.67 23.72 5.88
C TYR A 51 -6.13 24.16 5.80
N LYS A 52 -7.07 23.21 5.95
CA LYS A 52 -8.52 23.47 5.90
C LYS A 52 -8.96 24.46 6.99
N ASN A 53 -8.40 24.34 8.20
CA ASN A 53 -8.71 25.24 9.30
C ASN A 53 -8.20 26.68 9.03
N LEU A 54 -6.96 26.83 8.59
CA LEU A 54 -6.40 28.15 8.26
C LEU A 54 -7.16 28.80 7.10
N LYS A 55 -7.58 28.01 6.12
CA LYS A 55 -8.40 28.49 5.00
C LYS A 55 -9.78 28.94 5.46
N ARG A 56 -10.42 28.21 6.39
CA ARG A 56 -11.71 28.62 6.99
C ARG A 56 -11.59 29.93 7.80
N GLN A 57 -10.42 30.23 8.34
CA GLN A 57 -10.12 31.50 9.00
C GLN A 57 -9.88 32.67 8.02
N GLY A 58 -9.98 32.43 6.72
CA GLY A 58 -9.84 33.47 5.69
C GLY A 58 -8.42 33.78 5.27
N LEU A 59 -7.41 33.00 5.68
CA LEU A 59 -6.03 33.25 5.28
C LEU A 59 -5.83 32.94 3.79
N GLY A 60 -5.05 33.79 3.12
CA GLY A 60 -4.59 33.52 1.75
C GLY A 60 -3.55 32.40 1.70
N GLU A 61 -3.42 31.74 0.53
CA GLU A 61 -2.57 30.56 0.37
C GLU A 61 -1.13 30.76 0.82
N LYS A 62 -0.53 31.89 0.48
CA LYS A 62 0.85 32.25 0.89
C LYS A 62 1.00 32.29 2.42
N ALA A 63 0.02 32.89 3.11
CA ALA A 63 0.01 33.00 4.58
C ALA A 63 -0.20 31.59 5.22
N ILE A 64 -1.07 30.75 4.65
CA ILE A 64 -1.30 29.38 5.10
C ILE A 64 0.00 28.57 5.02
N LEU A 65 0.67 28.58 3.87
CA LEU A 65 1.92 27.83 3.70
C LEU A 65 3.04 28.34 4.61
N ALA A 66 3.12 29.66 4.85
CA ALA A 66 4.06 30.24 5.80
C ALA A 66 3.80 29.73 7.24
N ALA A 67 2.53 29.79 7.69
CA ALA A 67 2.14 29.28 9.01
C ALA A 67 2.37 27.77 9.16
N MET A 68 2.11 26.99 8.11
CA MET A 68 2.35 25.55 8.11
C MET A 68 3.83 25.18 8.08
N ASN A 69 4.72 26.12 7.74
CA ASN A 69 6.16 25.91 7.70
C ASN A 69 6.86 26.30 9.02
N GLU A 70 6.13 26.90 9.96
CA GLU A 70 6.63 27.22 11.29
C GLU A 70 6.86 25.94 12.10
N LYS A 71 8.07 25.79 12.66
CA LYS A 71 8.42 24.67 13.51
C LYS A 71 7.86 24.85 14.91
N LYS A 72 7.25 23.81 15.44
CA LYS A 72 6.69 23.75 16.80
C LYS A 72 6.89 22.36 17.39
N PRO A 73 6.85 22.21 18.73
CA PRO A 73 6.85 20.91 19.35
C PRO A 73 5.62 20.10 18.88
N MET A 74 5.86 18.90 18.39
CA MET A 74 4.81 18.00 17.92
C MET A 74 5.11 16.58 18.37
N THR A 75 4.08 15.86 18.82
CA THR A 75 4.15 14.43 19.03
C THR A 75 3.82 13.75 17.71
N ILE A 76 4.74 12.96 17.19
CA ILE A 76 4.58 12.21 15.96
C ILE A 76 4.75 10.71 16.21
N TYR A 77 4.21 9.89 15.31
CA TYR A 77 4.47 8.45 15.30
C TYR A 77 5.74 8.16 14.49
N SER A 78 6.66 7.42 15.11
CA SER A 78 7.82 6.85 14.45
C SER A 78 7.66 5.35 14.29
N ALA A 79 7.89 4.81 13.10
CA ALA A 79 7.86 3.37 12.86
C ALA A 79 8.89 2.58 13.68
N TYR A 80 9.89 3.25 14.26
CA TYR A 80 10.93 2.63 15.08
C TYR A 80 10.68 2.69 16.57
N GLN A 81 10.10 3.80 17.06
CA GLN A 81 10.03 4.12 18.48
C GLN A 81 8.60 4.34 19.00
N GLY A 82 7.61 4.33 18.09
CA GLY A 82 6.25 4.72 18.43
C GLY A 82 6.13 6.25 18.58
N GLU A 83 5.50 6.73 19.63
CA GLU A 83 5.33 8.18 19.88
C GLU A 83 6.67 8.83 20.21
N THR A 84 6.95 9.95 19.54
CA THR A 84 8.18 10.72 19.73
C THR A 84 7.88 12.21 19.63
N GLU A 85 8.44 13.02 20.52
CA GLU A 85 8.36 14.48 20.44
C GLU A 85 9.47 15.04 19.57
N MET A 86 9.09 15.87 18.60
CA MET A 86 10.04 16.51 17.68
C MET A 86 9.64 17.96 17.37
N GLN A 87 10.65 18.77 17.08
CA GLN A 87 10.45 20.13 16.53
C GLN A 87 10.25 20.03 15.03
N MET A 88 9.01 20.08 14.59
CA MET A 88 8.64 19.94 13.17
C MET A 88 7.62 20.99 12.75
N SER A 89 7.62 21.33 11.46
CA SER A 89 6.53 22.07 10.84
C SER A 89 5.38 21.12 10.46
N SER A 90 4.18 21.66 10.24
CA SER A 90 3.05 20.87 9.76
C SER A 90 3.36 20.22 8.41
N ILE A 91 4.10 20.90 7.53
CA ILE A 91 4.53 20.35 6.24
C ILE A 91 5.53 19.21 6.44
N ASP A 92 6.50 19.34 7.36
CA ASP A 92 7.46 18.27 7.66
C ASP A 92 6.76 17.02 8.23
N SER A 93 5.74 17.25 9.08
CA SER A 93 4.91 16.15 9.61
C SER A 93 4.16 15.42 8.49
N ILE A 94 3.56 16.13 7.55
CA ILE A 94 2.90 15.53 6.38
C ILE A 94 3.90 14.71 5.57
N LYS A 95 5.07 15.26 5.26
CA LYS A 95 6.16 14.55 4.56
C LYS A 95 6.61 13.30 5.30
N HIS A 96 6.69 13.37 6.63
CA HIS A 96 7.02 12.22 7.46
C HIS A 96 5.99 11.10 7.33
N TYR A 97 4.70 11.41 7.46
CA TYR A 97 3.62 10.42 7.38
C TYR A 97 3.46 9.83 5.97
N LEU A 98 3.72 10.59 4.90
CA LEU A 98 3.71 10.07 3.53
C LEU A 98 4.79 9.01 3.27
N LYS A 99 5.83 8.95 4.09
CA LYS A 99 6.92 7.97 3.98
C LYS A 99 6.76 6.76 4.90
N ILE A 100 5.75 6.72 5.75
CA ILE A 100 5.50 5.57 6.63
C ILE A 100 4.72 4.50 5.86
N LEU A 101 5.31 3.31 5.76
CA LEU A 101 4.66 2.16 5.15
C LEU A 101 3.47 1.71 6.02
N GLN A 102 2.34 1.45 5.37
CA GLN A 102 1.09 1.08 6.03
C GLN A 102 0.78 -0.40 5.75
N PRO A 103 0.82 -1.28 6.75
CA PRO A 103 0.47 -2.68 6.61
C PRO A 103 -1.03 -2.93 6.78
N GLY A 104 -1.51 -3.98 6.13
CA GLY A 104 -2.79 -4.62 6.44
C GLY A 104 -2.56 -6.12 6.58
N MET A 105 -3.12 -6.75 7.60
CA MET A 105 -3.02 -8.19 7.83
C MET A 105 -4.34 -8.77 8.31
N ILE A 106 -4.72 -9.90 7.69
CA ILE A 106 -5.86 -10.71 8.11
C ILE A 106 -5.44 -12.17 8.24
N ALA A 107 -5.89 -12.86 9.29
CA ALA A 107 -5.76 -14.29 9.42
C ALA A 107 -7.15 -14.92 9.55
N VAL A 108 -7.40 -15.94 8.72
CA VAL A 108 -8.69 -16.64 8.64
C VAL A 108 -8.46 -18.13 8.90
N GLU A 109 -9.32 -18.72 9.70
CA GLU A 109 -9.36 -20.16 9.91
C GLU A 109 -9.96 -20.84 8.68
N PRO A 110 -9.22 -21.71 7.96
CA PRO A 110 -9.67 -22.22 6.65
C PRO A 110 -10.93 -23.07 6.75
N GLN A 111 -11.12 -23.82 7.83
CA GLN A 111 -12.23 -24.77 8.00
C GLN A 111 -13.57 -24.06 8.27
N SER A 112 -13.53 -22.93 8.97
CA SER A 112 -14.74 -22.25 9.41
C SER A 112 -14.96 -20.88 8.74
N GLY A 113 -13.95 -20.35 8.05
CA GLY A 113 -13.95 -18.97 7.53
C GLY A 113 -13.91 -17.88 8.60
N LYS A 114 -13.72 -18.23 9.87
CA LYS A 114 -13.69 -17.25 10.97
C LYS A 114 -12.43 -16.43 10.94
N ILE A 115 -12.58 -15.11 11.04
CA ILE A 115 -11.47 -14.18 11.16
C ILE A 115 -10.89 -14.28 12.57
N LYS A 116 -9.61 -14.63 12.67
CA LYS A 116 -8.86 -14.75 13.93
C LYS A 116 -8.03 -13.51 14.23
N VAL A 117 -7.47 -12.87 13.20
CA VAL A 117 -6.65 -11.65 13.32
C VAL A 117 -7.11 -10.62 12.31
N TRP A 118 -7.13 -9.36 12.73
CA TRP A 118 -7.40 -8.21 11.87
C TRP A 118 -6.52 -7.04 12.28
N ILE A 119 -5.59 -6.64 11.42
CA ILE A 119 -4.69 -5.50 11.65
C ILE A 119 -4.83 -4.55 10.47
N GLY A 120 -5.50 -3.44 10.68
CA GLY A 120 -5.77 -2.43 9.65
C GLY A 120 -4.67 -1.39 9.47
N GLY A 121 -3.66 -1.35 10.32
CA GLY A 121 -2.56 -0.38 10.27
C GLY A 121 -1.57 -0.56 11.41
N LEU A 122 -0.55 0.31 11.47
CA LEU A 122 0.50 0.27 12.50
C LEU A 122 0.00 0.64 13.89
N ASP A 123 -0.83 1.69 13.96
CA ASP A 123 -1.40 2.24 15.19
C ASP A 123 -2.66 3.03 14.85
N PHE A 124 -3.79 2.65 15.44
CA PHE A 124 -5.09 3.26 15.14
C PHE A 124 -5.18 4.74 15.53
N LYS A 125 -4.45 5.18 16.54
CA LYS A 125 -4.40 6.59 16.96
C LYS A 125 -3.89 7.51 15.84
N TYR A 126 -2.93 7.03 15.04
CA TYR A 126 -2.27 7.79 13.98
C TYR A 126 -2.74 7.42 12.58
N PHE A 127 -3.19 6.17 12.38
CA PHE A 127 -3.54 5.61 11.07
C PHE A 127 -4.90 4.94 11.14
N GLN A 128 -5.95 5.75 10.99
CA GLN A 128 -7.33 5.29 11.12
C GLN A 128 -7.88 4.62 9.84
N TYR A 129 -7.16 4.75 8.72
CA TYR A 129 -7.55 4.12 7.47
C TYR A 129 -7.21 2.62 7.50
N ASP A 130 -8.24 1.77 7.37
CA ASP A 130 -8.09 0.32 7.43
C ASP A 130 -7.50 -0.23 6.14
N GLN A 131 -6.24 -0.67 6.20
CA GLN A 131 -5.51 -1.18 5.06
C GLN A 131 -5.97 -2.58 4.61
N VAL A 132 -6.69 -3.34 5.46
CA VAL A 132 -7.31 -4.61 5.08
C VAL A 132 -8.46 -4.37 4.13
N MET A 133 -9.23 -3.29 4.35
CA MET A 133 -10.36 -2.90 3.51
C MET A 133 -9.97 -2.02 2.32
N ALA A 134 -8.71 -1.60 2.24
CA ALA A 134 -8.24 -0.71 1.19
C ALA A 134 -8.35 -1.36 -0.20
N PRO A 135 -9.08 -0.77 -1.17
CA PRO A 135 -9.10 -1.28 -2.53
C PRO A 135 -7.72 -1.13 -3.17
N ARG A 136 -7.23 -2.23 -3.73
CA ARG A 136 -5.92 -2.30 -4.38
C ARG A 136 -6.00 -3.04 -5.68
N GLN A 137 -5.07 -2.75 -6.61
CA GLN A 137 -4.89 -3.60 -7.77
C GLN A 137 -4.49 -5.00 -7.31
N VAL A 138 -5.25 -5.99 -7.75
CA VAL A 138 -5.08 -7.40 -7.34
C VAL A 138 -3.77 -8.01 -7.87
N GLY A 139 -3.28 -7.55 -9.03
CA GLY A 139 -2.05 -8.07 -9.63
C GLY A 139 -2.08 -9.60 -9.75
N SER A 140 -0.96 -10.23 -9.48
CA SER A 140 -0.81 -11.70 -9.55
C SER A 140 -1.64 -12.48 -8.52
N VAL A 141 -2.17 -11.84 -7.48
CA VAL A 141 -3.07 -12.49 -6.51
C VAL A 141 -4.38 -12.92 -7.18
N PHE A 142 -4.74 -12.32 -8.33
CA PHE A 142 -5.93 -12.70 -9.10
C PHE A 142 -5.73 -13.95 -9.97
N LYS A 143 -4.49 -14.40 -10.18
CA LYS A 143 -4.20 -15.59 -10.99
C LYS A 143 -4.99 -16.85 -10.60
N PRO A 144 -5.12 -17.22 -9.30
CA PRO A 144 -5.92 -18.38 -8.92
C PRO A 144 -7.37 -18.31 -9.42
N VAL A 145 -7.99 -17.12 -9.39
CA VAL A 145 -9.37 -16.93 -9.89
C VAL A 145 -9.41 -17.13 -11.41
N VAL A 146 -8.49 -16.51 -12.15
CA VAL A 146 -8.41 -16.65 -13.62
C VAL A 146 -8.16 -18.10 -14.04
N TYR A 147 -7.25 -18.78 -13.35
CA TYR A 147 -6.91 -20.17 -13.66
C TYR A 147 -8.05 -21.13 -13.30
N SER A 148 -8.75 -20.91 -12.19
CA SER A 148 -9.94 -21.69 -11.85
C SER A 148 -11.02 -21.53 -12.91
N ALA A 149 -11.32 -20.30 -13.32
CA ALA A 149 -12.28 -20.04 -14.40
C ALA A 149 -11.85 -20.71 -15.71
N ALA A 150 -10.56 -20.64 -16.08
CA ALA A 150 -10.06 -21.30 -17.28
C ALA A 150 -10.28 -22.82 -17.24
N ILE A 151 -10.03 -23.46 -16.11
CA ILE A 151 -10.24 -24.91 -15.92
C ILE A 151 -11.74 -25.25 -16.01
N GLU A 152 -12.60 -24.48 -15.39
CA GLU A 152 -14.06 -24.63 -15.47
C GLU A 152 -14.57 -24.52 -16.91
N HIS A 153 -13.92 -23.69 -17.75
CA HIS A 153 -14.21 -23.55 -19.18
C HIS A 153 -13.46 -24.55 -20.08
N GLY A 154 -12.91 -25.61 -19.49
CA GLY A 154 -12.32 -26.73 -20.22
C GLY A 154 -10.81 -26.60 -20.52
N ALA A 155 -10.12 -25.61 -19.98
CA ALA A 155 -8.67 -25.57 -20.11
C ALA A 155 -8.01 -26.71 -19.33
N ARG A 156 -7.13 -27.46 -19.99
CA ARG A 156 -6.42 -28.58 -19.36
C ARG A 156 -5.18 -28.11 -18.64
N VAL A 157 -4.97 -28.56 -17.42
CA VAL A 157 -3.84 -28.19 -16.56
C VAL A 157 -2.50 -28.61 -17.14
N ASP A 158 -2.49 -29.75 -17.86
CA ASP A 158 -1.32 -30.42 -18.47
C ASP A 158 -1.10 -30.05 -19.95
N ALA A 159 -2.04 -29.36 -20.59
CA ALA A 159 -1.88 -28.89 -21.96
C ALA A 159 -0.86 -27.76 -22.06
N TYR A 160 -0.14 -27.72 -23.16
CA TYR A 160 0.82 -26.65 -23.46
C TYR A 160 0.14 -25.49 -24.17
N TYR A 161 0.33 -24.31 -23.66
CA TYR A 161 -0.16 -23.03 -24.21
C TYR A 161 1.01 -22.18 -24.67
N ASN A 162 0.82 -21.51 -25.81
CA ASN A 162 1.84 -20.64 -26.38
C ASN A 162 1.98 -19.36 -25.56
N ASN A 163 3.20 -18.96 -25.25
CA ASN A 163 3.51 -17.70 -24.55
C ASN A 163 3.76 -16.58 -25.57
N GLU A 164 2.71 -16.22 -26.31
CA GLU A 164 2.75 -15.11 -27.27
C GLU A 164 2.00 -13.90 -26.73
N GLN A 165 2.53 -12.72 -27.06
CA GLN A 165 1.77 -11.50 -26.84
C GLN A 165 0.62 -11.43 -27.83
N LYS A 166 -0.61 -11.43 -27.35
CA LYS A 166 -1.81 -11.39 -28.17
C LYS A 166 -2.60 -10.11 -27.87
N SER A 167 -3.07 -9.45 -28.92
CA SER A 167 -4.03 -8.35 -28.82
C SER A 167 -5.45 -8.87 -29.02
N TYR A 168 -6.38 -8.30 -28.28
CA TYR A 168 -7.81 -8.65 -28.29
C TYR A 168 -8.62 -7.44 -28.75
N PRO A 169 -8.90 -7.32 -30.07
CA PRO A 169 -9.62 -6.17 -30.64
C PRO A 169 -11.02 -5.97 -30.04
N GLU A 170 -11.70 -7.07 -29.68
CA GLU A 170 -13.02 -7.10 -29.03
C GLU A 170 -13.05 -6.46 -27.63
N TYR A 171 -11.87 -6.22 -27.03
CA TYR A 171 -11.70 -5.57 -25.74
C TYR A 171 -10.79 -4.32 -25.86
N ASP A 172 -11.14 -3.41 -26.76
CA ASP A 172 -10.42 -2.15 -27.02
C ASP A 172 -8.91 -2.35 -27.31
N ASN A 173 -8.58 -3.39 -28.07
CA ASN A 173 -7.21 -3.79 -28.38
C ASN A 173 -6.37 -4.10 -27.13
N TRP A 174 -7.03 -4.59 -26.08
CA TRP A 174 -6.32 -4.99 -24.86
C TRP A 174 -5.21 -5.99 -25.18
N THR A 175 -3.99 -5.64 -24.78
CA THR A 175 -2.78 -6.40 -25.10
C THR A 175 -2.01 -6.65 -23.79
N PRO A 176 -2.31 -7.76 -23.08
CA PRO A 176 -1.62 -8.10 -21.84
C PRO A 176 -0.12 -8.33 -22.07
N ARG A 177 0.69 -7.97 -21.07
CA ARG A 177 2.14 -8.11 -21.12
C ARG A 177 2.65 -8.96 -19.97
N ASN A 178 3.69 -9.76 -20.26
CA ASN A 178 4.45 -10.41 -19.23
C ASN A 178 5.27 -9.38 -18.44
N SER A 179 5.39 -9.54 -17.13
CA SER A 179 6.10 -8.60 -16.25
C SER A 179 7.57 -8.42 -16.61
N ASN A 180 8.19 -9.46 -17.22
CA ASN A 180 9.57 -9.45 -17.68
C ASN A 180 9.73 -9.11 -19.17
N ASN A 181 8.63 -8.84 -19.90
CA ASN A 181 8.57 -8.63 -21.36
C ASN A 181 9.19 -9.78 -22.18
N GLN A 182 9.26 -10.99 -21.63
CA GLN A 182 9.76 -12.16 -22.36
C GLN A 182 8.59 -12.97 -22.90
N TYR A 183 8.69 -13.35 -24.18
CA TYR A 183 7.69 -14.11 -24.92
C TYR A 183 8.34 -15.30 -25.63
N GLY A 184 7.51 -16.21 -26.09
CA GLY A 184 7.92 -17.45 -26.75
C GLY A 184 7.94 -18.66 -25.83
N GLY A 185 8.03 -19.83 -26.44
CA GLY A 185 7.92 -21.10 -25.74
C GLY A 185 6.48 -21.50 -25.39
N TYR A 186 6.37 -22.66 -24.77
CA TYR A 186 5.11 -23.25 -24.37
C TYR A 186 5.14 -23.59 -22.88
N TYR A 187 4.08 -23.27 -22.18
CA TYR A 187 3.92 -23.53 -20.76
C TYR A 187 2.61 -24.28 -20.50
N THR A 188 2.63 -25.23 -19.58
CA THR A 188 1.39 -25.74 -19.00
C THR A 188 0.77 -24.69 -18.08
N LEU A 189 -0.55 -24.77 -17.80
CA LEU A 189 -1.17 -23.88 -16.81
C LEU A 189 -0.43 -23.94 -15.47
N LYS A 190 -0.03 -25.12 -15.03
CA LYS A 190 0.78 -25.31 -13.81
C LYS A 190 2.12 -24.56 -13.91
N GLY A 191 2.84 -24.70 -15.02
CA GLY A 191 4.14 -24.06 -15.22
C GLY A 191 4.05 -22.54 -15.36
N ALA A 192 2.94 -22.02 -15.89
CA ALA A 192 2.72 -20.56 -15.99
C ALA A 192 2.28 -19.92 -14.66
N LEU A 193 1.82 -20.70 -13.70
CA LEU A 193 1.45 -20.22 -12.35
C LEU A 193 2.66 -20.15 -11.41
N SER A 194 3.70 -20.97 -11.68
CA SER A 194 4.94 -21.04 -10.88
C SER A 194 5.87 -19.88 -11.18
#